data_8f2d4eb34edff0bfd5a17cd2c428ea3e
#
_entry.id   8f2d4eb34edff0bfd5a17cd2c428ea3e
#
_cell.length_a   1.000
_cell.length_b   1.000
_cell.length_c   1.000
_cell.angle_alpha   90.00
_cell.angle_beta   90.00
_cell.angle_gamma   90.00
#
_symmetry.space_group_name_H-M   'P 1'
#
loop_
_entity.id
_entity.type
_entity.pdbx_description
1 polymer ?
#
loop_
_entity_poly.entity_id
_entity_poly.type
_entity_poly.pdbx_seq_one_letter_code
_entity_poly.pdbx_strand_id
1 'polypeptide(L)'
;MYQDLDDPIEVIAVFSDHQLRPVRFKWNNRVHKVSRVTGSWKKLEGEYIIRYFAVVDEETNVFQLTYNERLTDWVLSKVWVE
;
A
#
# COMPACT_ATOMS: atom_id res chain seq x y z
N MET A 1 7.72 -5.48 -14.94
CA MET A 1 6.54 -4.64 -15.25
C MET A 1 5.52 -4.74 -14.13
N TYR A 2 4.68 -3.74 -13.98
CA TYR A 2 3.61 -3.78 -13.00
C TYR A 2 2.41 -4.53 -13.53
N GLN A 3 1.84 -5.36 -12.67
CA GLN A 3 0.55 -6.00 -12.92
C GLN A 3 -0.49 -5.27 -12.06
N ASP A 4 -1.57 -4.82 -12.69
CA ASP A 4 -2.66 -4.15 -11.99
C ASP A 4 -3.50 -5.17 -11.25
N LEU A 5 -3.82 -4.85 -10.00
CA LEU A 5 -4.66 -5.66 -9.13
C LEU A 5 -5.67 -4.74 -8.44
N ASP A 6 -6.58 -5.35 -7.72
CA ASP A 6 -7.56 -4.61 -6.91
C ASP A 6 -7.95 -5.51 -5.74
N ASP A 7 -6.96 -6.07 -5.07
CA ASP A 7 -7.17 -7.06 -4.01
C ASP A 7 -7.25 -6.39 -2.65
N PRO A 8 -8.33 -6.60 -1.89
CA PRO A 8 -8.38 -6.13 -0.50
C PRO A 8 -7.27 -6.79 0.32
N ILE A 9 -6.65 -6.01 1.18
CA ILE A 9 -5.58 -6.50 2.06
C ILE A 9 -5.79 -5.97 3.47
N GLU A 10 -5.17 -6.64 4.44
CA GLU A 10 -5.09 -6.18 5.81
C GLU A 10 -3.71 -5.53 6.00
N VAL A 11 -3.70 -4.33 6.57
CA VAL A 11 -2.46 -3.56 6.72
C VAL A 11 -2.31 -3.12 8.16
N ILE A 12 -1.09 -3.25 8.68
CA ILE A 12 -0.68 -2.56 9.90
C ILE A 12 0.12 -1.36 9.46
N ALA A 13 -0.32 -0.18 9.90
CA ALA A 13 0.32 1.06 9.54
C ALA A 13 0.61 1.86 10.80
N VAL A 14 1.63 2.71 10.72
CA VAL A 14 2.03 3.61 11.79
C VAL A 14 1.76 5.03 11.33
N PHE A 15 1.13 5.82 12.21
CA PHE A 15 0.98 7.25 12.00
C PHE A 15 1.90 7.97 12.97
N SER A 16 2.93 8.62 12.43
CA SER A 16 3.90 9.37 13.23
C SER A 16 4.44 10.52 12.40
N ASP A 17 4.81 11.62 13.08
CA ASP A 17 5.35 12.82 12.42
C ASP A 17 4.46 13.31 11.30
N HIS A 18 3.13 13.25 11.49
CA HIS A 18 2.11 13.65 10.52
C HIS A 18 2.12 12.83 9.24
N GLN A 19 2.70 11.62 9.29
CA GLN A 19 2.77 10.73 8.13
C GLN A 19 2.19 9.36 8.47
N LEU A 20 1.40 8.83 7.54
CA LEU A 20 0.92 7.47 7.58
C LEU A 20 1.91 6.59 6.82
N ARG A 21 2.33 5.48 7.41
CA ARG A 21 3.29 4.56 6.79
C ARG A 21 2.88 3.12 7.01
N PRO A 22 2.66 2.34 5.95
CA PRO A 22 2.41 0.91 6.10
C PRO A 22 3.69 0.20 6.55
N VAL A 23 3.57 -0.71 7.51
CA VAL A 23 4.72 -1.47 8.03
C VAL A 23 4.63 -2.95 7.72
N ARG A 24 3.45 -3.49 7.53
CA ARG A 24 3.25 -4.85 7.03
C ARG A 24 1.84 -5.00 6.48
N PHE A 25 1.65 -5.97 5.58
CA PHE A 25 0.33 -6.29 5.07
C PHE A 25 0.20 -7.78 4.81
N LYS A 26 -1.03 -8.24 4.78
CA LYS A 26 -1.35 -9.64 4.50
C LYS A 26 -2.09 -9.73 3.18
N TRP A 27 -1.54 -10.54 2.28
CA TRP A 27 -2.08 -10.76 0.94
C TRP A 27 -1.96 -12.24 0.60
N ASN A 28 -3.06 -12.85 0.11
CA ASN A 28 -3.09 -14.28 -0.22
C ASN A 28 -2.61 -15.16 0.94
N ASN A 29 -3.09 -14.86 2.17
CA ASN A 29 -2.71 -15.58 3.38
C ASN A 29 -1.22 -15.49 3.74
N ARG A 30 -0.49 -14.57 3.13
CA ARG A 30 0.92 -14.38 3.39
C ARG A 30 1.20 -12.98 3.90
N VAL A 31 2.00 -12.89 4.95
CA VAL A 31 2.40 -11.61 5.53
C VAL A 31 3.66 -11.10 4.84
N HIS A 32 3.60 -9.86 4.38
CA HIS A 32 4.73 -9.15 3.79
C HIS A 32 5.13 -8.02 4.72
N LYS A 33 6.36 -8.06 5.23
CA LYS A 33 6.90 -6.97 6.04
C LYS A 33 7.50 -5.94 5.11
N VAL A 34 7.13 -4.67 5.31
CA VAL A 34 7.63 -3.58 4.48
C VAL A 34 9.04 -3.21 4.95
N SER A 35 10.01 -3.38 4.05
CA SER A 35 11.39 -2.97 4.30
C SER A 35 11.54 -1.46 4.20
N ARG A 36 10.90 -0.86 3.19
CA ARG A 36 10.94 0.60 3.02
C ARG A 36 9.78 1.05 2.12
N VAL A 37 9.40 2.30 2.30
CA VAL A 37 8.47 2.99 1.40
C VAL A 37 9.33 3.81 0.44
N THR A 38 9.24 3.50 -0.85
CA THR A 38 10.06 4.17 -1.87
C THR A 38 9.38 5.39 -2.46
N GLY A 39 8.07 5.52 -2.28
CA GLY A 39 7.33 6.69 -2.72
C GLY A 39 5.95 6.71 -2.11
N SER A 40 5.41 7.91 -1.95
CA SER A 40 4.04 8.08 -1.49
C SER A 40 3.46 9.33 -2.14
N TRP A 41 2.18 9.25 -2.49
CA TRP A 41 1.48 10.40 -3.05
C TRP A 41 0.00 10.25 -2.76
N LYS A 42 -0.78 11.28 -3.06
CA LYS A 42 -2.21 11.25 -2.85
C LYS A 42 -2.93 11.89 -4.04
N LYS A 43 -4.16 11.44 -4.28
CA LYS A 43 -5.05 12.01 -5.27
C LYS A 43 -6.38 12.34 -4.62
N LEU A 44 -7.00 13.40 -5.11
CA LEU A 44 -8.36 13.75 -4.72
C LEU A 44 -9.31 13.08 -5.71
N GLU A 45 -10.20 12.25 -5.20
CA GLU A 45 -11.26 11.63 -6.01
C GLU A 45 -12.61 12.07 -5.46
N GLY A 46 -13.29 12.96 -6.20
CA GLY A 46 -14.50 13.55 -5.69
C GLY A 46 -14.19 14.38 -4.45
N GLU A 47 -14.76 13.98 -3.31
CA GLU A 47 -14.60 14.69 -2.05
C GLU A 47 -13.70 13.98 -1.06
N TYR A 48 -13.00 12.93 -1.48
CA TYR A 48 -12.15 12.15 -0.58
C TYR A 48 -10.77 11.91 -1.18
N ILE A 49 -9.85 11.54 -0.31
CA ILE A 49 -8.45 11.37 -0.65
C ILE A 49 -8.13 9.89 -0.75
N ILE A 50 -7.41 9.52 -1.81
CA ILE A 50 -6.79 8.22 -1.98
C ILE A 50 -5.28 8.40 -1.79
N ARG A 51 -4.69 7.62 -0.88
CA ARG A 51 -3.26 7.62 -0.62
C ARG A 51 -2.61 6.42 -1.26
N TYR A 52 -1.47 6.64 -1.89
CA TYR A 52 -0.72 5.62 -2.61
C TYR A 52 0.65 5.45 -1.96
N PHE A 53 1.09 4.21 -1.85
CA PHE A 53 2.40 3.89 -1.29
C PHE A 53 3.10 2.87 -2.19
N ALA A 54 4.28 3.22 -2.69
CA ALA A 54 5.15 2.27 -3.35
C ALA A 54 6.07 1.69 -2.26
N VAL A 55 6.06 0.37 -2.10
CA VAL A 55 6.77 -0.29 -1.01
C VAL A 55 7.61 -1.44 -1.54
N VAL A 56 8.67 -1.74 -0.80
CA VAL A 56 9.51 -2.93 -1.03
C VAL A 56 9.45 -3.75 0.24
N ASP A 57 9.17 -5.05 0.12
CA ASP A 57 9.17 -5.93 1.27
C ASP A 57 10.58 -6.48 1.57
N GLU A 58 10.69 -7.31 2.60
CA GLU A 58 11.99 -7.86 3.01
C GLU A 58 12.56 -8.87 2.03
N GLU A 59 11.74 -9.38 1.11
CA GLU A 59 12.15 -10.30 0.05
C GLU A 59 12.39 -9.57 -1.28
N THR A 60 12.46 -8.24 -1.25
CA THR A 60 12.68 -7.36 -2.41
C THR A 60 11.54 -7.36 -3.45
N ASN A 61 10.36 -7.82 -3.08
CA ASN A 61 9.18 -7.65 -3.91
C ASN A 61 8.69 -6.21 -3.85
N VAL A 62 8.19 -5.69 -4.97
CA VAL A 62 7.73 -4.31 -5.09
C VAL A 62 6.23 -4.30 -5.28
N PHE A 63 5.55 -3.49 -4.47
CA PHE A 63 4.08 -3.39 -4.47
C PHE A 63 3.64 -1.94 -4.46
N GLN A 64 2.42 -1.70 -4.94
CA GLN A 64 1.74 -0.44 -4.70
C GLN A 64 0.51 -0.71 -3.86
N LEU A 65 0.43 -0.06 -2.70
CA LEU A 65 -0.70 -0.13 -1.79
C LEU A 65 -1.50 1.16 -1.91
N THR A 66 -2.81 1.03 -1.79
CA THR A 66 -3.74 2.16 -1.90
C THR A 66 -4.63 2.19 -0.67
N TYR A 67 -4.74 3.35 -0.05
CA TYR A 67 -5.61 3.57 1.11
C TYR A 67 -6.67 4.61 0.77
N ASN A 68 -7.94 4.20 0.87
CA ASN A 68 -9.08 5.09 0.67
C ASN A 68 -9.51 5.65 2.03
N GLU A 69 -9.31 6.96 2.22
CA GLU A 69 -9.61 7.60 3.52
C GLU A 69 -11.09 7.61 3.86
N ARG A 70 -11.94 7.64 2.84
CA ARG A 70 -13.39 7.66 3.06
C ARG A 70 -13.91 6.32 3.55
N LEU A 71 -13.44 5.23 2.92
CA LEU A 71 -13.89 3.88 3.23
C LEU A 71 -13.04 3.20 4.29
N THR A 72 -11.88 3.79 4.61
CA THR A 72 -10.86 3.20 5.49
C THR A 72 -10.41 1.82 5.02
N ASP A 73 -10.30 1.67 3.69
CA ASP A 73 -9.93 0.40 3.06
C ASP A 73 -8.52 0.46 2.49
N TRP A 74 -7.79 -0.63 2.65
CA TRP A 74 -6.52 -0.86 1.99
C TRP A 74 -6.69 -1.86 0.87
N VAL A 75 -6.04 -1.57 -0.26
CA VAL A 75 -6.07 -2.42 -1.46
C VAL A 75 -4.65 -2.56 -1.97
N LEU A 76 -4.29 -3.79 -2.38
CA LEU A 76 -3.07 -4.00 -3.17
C LEU A 76 -3.42 -3.68 -4.61
N SER A 77 -2.89 -2.57 -5.12
CA SER A 77 -3.28 -2.07 -6.44
C SER A 77 -2.33 -2.48 -7.54
N LYS A 78 -1.06 -2.72 -7.21
CA LYS A 78 -0.07 -3.18 -8.21
C LYS A 78 0.96 -4.06 -7.55
N VAL A 79 1.47 -5.02 -8.34
CA VAL A 79 2.65 -5.81 -7.98
C VAL A 79 3.62 -5.80 -9.15
N TRP A 80 4.91 -5.70 -8.84
CA TRP A 80 5.94 -5.80 -9.87
C TRP A 80 6.24 -7.27 -10.15
N VAL A 81 6.18 -7.64 -11.43
CA VAL A 81 6.53 -9.00 -11.89
C VAL A 81 7.59 -8.89 -12.98
N GLU A 82 8.53 -9.82 -12.96
CA GLU A 82 9.62 -9.85 -13.92
C GLU A 82 9.33 -10.75 -15.12
#